data_366ee139a250b43698704ab9bf3e24b1
#
_entry.id   366ee139a250b43698704ab9bf3e24b1
#
_cell.length_a   1.000
_cell.length_b   1.000
_cell.length_c   1.000
_cell.angle_alpha   90.00
_cell.angle_beta   90.00
_cell.angle_gamma   90.00
#
_symmetry.space_group_name_H-M   'P 1'
#
loop_
_entity.id
_entity.type
_entity.pdbx_description
1 polymer ?
#
loop_
_entity_poly.entity_id
_entity_poly.type
_entity_poly.pdbx_seq_one_letter_code
_entity_poly.pdbx_strand_id
1 'polypeptide(L)'
;MKILKNSYESYIITEFFKYFLITFLFFFFVFFINQILFFMRILLQNYVPFFKAFIFIIYSLPMVIALSPPFASLISVILTIHKFKIHNEILAFRSIGISIFDLLIPFFKLGIIIVFISFISNDILLPLGSIGRLKIFNEIKEEVPHLVLKPYSSKQYGDLIFVSGEKSENGYKNVTFFDNTRLKGFDRIFMAKNLDIRKENFQVYFILNDVLSIALTDSESGFYDYFYADKMKYSIDQVTFSDSFLLNYVTPSQMSMRDVIKLIKKQNDLIADSNIRNNLEGDFLSLNFSNLYLNYLYNQNYYVDESYVFENLNYMYNLSLNFKPYQNRSMNQNLALFNLEFYQKISLPLSVLFFIFLAFSMGLYSNKKYSIILELVISIIICVFYWVMFIGGKVYTVQYAPNPIIVTILPNLILIIAGAILFLRLLKK
;
A
#
# COMPACT_ATOMS: atom_id res chain seq x y z
N MET A 1 29.50 4.25 43.84
CA MET A 1 28.69 3.36 42.95
C MET A 1 27.78 4.10 41.98
N LYS A 2 26.99 5.12 42.40
CA LYS A 2 26.09 5.90 41.54
C LYS A 2 26.83 6.71 40.45
N ILE A 3 28.00 7.28 40.75
CA ILE A 3 28.82 8.06 39.80
C ILE A 3 29.44 7.15 38.73
N LEU A 4 29.95 5.98 39.11
CA LEU A 4 30.46 4.98 38.17
C LEU A 4 29.35 4.45 37.25
N LYS A 5 28.14 4.27 37.79
CA LYS A 5 26.96 3.83 36.97
C LYS A 5 26.60 4.83 35.89
N ASN A 6 26.60 6.11 36.19
CA ASN A 6 26.33 7.15 35.19
C ASN A 6 27.44 7.26 34.13
N SER A 7 28.70 7.00 34.51
CA SER A 7 29.85 7.12 33.61
C SER A 7 29.89 6.05 32.52
N TYR A 8 29.71 4.74 32.88
CA TYR A 8 29.71 3.66 31.86
C TYR A 8 28.46 3.68 30.98
N GLU A 9 27.27 4.03 31.55
CA GLU A 9 26.04 4.16 30.78
C GLU A 9 26.20 5.24 29.68
N SER A 10 26.74 6.43 30.08
CA SER A 10 26.99 7.51 29.13
C SER A 10 27.98 7.10 28.03
N TYR A 11 29.01 6.36 28.38
CA TYR A 11 29.97 5.84 27.43
C TYR A 11 29.32 4.90 26.40
N ILE A 12 28.55 3.90 26.87
CA ILE A 12 27.86 2.94 26.00
C ILE A 12 26.87 3.68 25.09
N ILE A 13 26.07 4.62 25.64
CA ILE A 13 25.11 5.41 24.85
C ILE A 13 25.84 6.21 23.76
N THR A 14 26.95 6.85 24.09
CA THR A 14 27.72 7.66 23.15
C THR A 14 28.27 6.80 22.00
N GLU A 15 28.84 5.64 22.35
CA GLU A 15 29.37 4.73 21.31
C GLU A 15 28.27 4.12 20.44
N PHE A 16 27.17 3.68 21.06
CA PHE A 16 26.02 3.17 20.32
C PHE A 16 25.43 4.25 19.41
N PHE A 17 25.29 5.49 19.86
CA PHE A 17 24.76 6.59 19.07
C PHE A 17 25.64 6.92 17.86
N LYS A 18 26.97 6.90 18.01
CA LYS A 18 27.89 7.09 16.88
C LYS A 18 27.68 6.05 15.78
N TYR A 19 27.65 4.75 16.15
CA TYR A 19 27.40 3.69 15.19
C TYR A 19 25.98 3.74 14.66
N PHE A 20 25.00 4.11 15.48
CA PHE A 20 23.62 4.27 15.03
C PHE A 20 23.50 5.35 13.95
N LEU A 21 24.16 6.48 14.11
CA LEU A 21 24.10 7.57 13.15
C LEU A 21 24.70 7.13 11.79
N ILE A 22 25.84 6.44 11.81
CA ILE A 22 26.49 5.93 10.59
C ILE A 22 25.60 4.90 9.88
N THR A 23 25.06 3.92 10.63
CA THR A 23 24.22 2.86 10.07
C THR A 23 22.85 3.40 9.65
N PHE A 24 22.31 4.37 10.39
CA PHE A 24 21.09 5.08 10.00
C PHE A 24 21.27 5.80 8.66
N LEU A 25 22.37 6.51 8.49
CA LEU A 25 22.68 7.21 7.24
C LEU A 25 22.83 6.22 6.08
N PHE A 26 23.46 5.08 6.32
CA PHE A 26 23.57 4.01 5.33
C PHE A 26 22.20 3.50 4.88
N PHE A 27 21.32 3.08 5.80
CA PHE A 27 19.97 2.62 5.43
C PHE A 27 19.09 3.73 4.87
N PHE A 28 19.24 4.95 5.38
CA PHE A 28 18.59 6.13 4.82
C PHE A 28 18.92 6.26 3.33
N PHE A 29 20.19 6.21 2.95
CA PHE A 29 20.58 6.30 1.54
C PHE A 29 20.09 5.11 0.72
N VAL A 30 20.14 3.89 1.24
CA VAL A 30 19.63 2.69 0.54
C VAL A 30 18.13 2.85 0.22
N PHE A 31 17.31 3.20 1.21
CA PHE A 31 15.89 3.40 1.00
C PHE A 31 15.58 4.65 0.16
N PHE A 32 16.38 5.71 0.32
CA PHE A 32 16.25 6.94 -0.46
C PHE A 32 16.53 6.71 -1.95
N ILE A 33 17.58 5.97 -2.30
CA ILE A 33 17.87 5.62 -3.68
C ILE A 33 16.73 4.80 -4.27
N ASN A 34 16.24 3.80 -3.54
CA ASN A 34 15.09 3.00 -3.99
C ASN A 34 13.85 3.88 -4.24
N GLN A 35 13.59 4.85 -3.36
CA GLN A 35 12.48 5.78 -3.49
C GLN A 35 12.65 6.72 -4.70
N ILE A 36 13.87 7.23 -4.92
CA ILE A 36 14.19 8.05 -6.09
C ILE A 36 13.96 7.26 -7.37
N LEU A 37 14.48 6.03 -7.48
CA LEU A 37 14.34 5.21 -8.68
C LEU A 37 12.88 4.93 -9.01
N PHE A 38 12.05 4.70 -8.00
CA PHE A 38 10.61 4.53 -8.18
C PHE A 38 9.95 5.79 -8.75
N PHE A 39 10.27 6.97 -8.22
CA PHE A 39 9.66 8.22 -8.65
C PHE A 39 10.27 8.77 -9.95
N MET A 40 11.56 8.59 -10.18
CA MET A 40 12.21 9.07 -11.41
C MET A 40 11.57 8.46 -12.67
N ARG A 41 11.14 7.19 -12.61
CA ARG A 41 10.40 6.61 -13.73
C ARG A 41 9.15 7.41 -14.08
N ILE A 42 8.39 7.85 -13.06
CA ILE A 42 7.15 8.59 -13.22
C ILE A 42 7.42 10.03 -13.67
N LEU A 43 8.44 10.68 -13.08
CA LEU A 43 8.79 12.07 -13.38
C LEU A 43 9.35 12.22 -14.81
N LEU A 44 10.18 11.28 -15.26
CA LEU A 44 10.74 11.30 -16.62
C LEU A 44 9.68 11.02 -17.69
N GLN A 45 8.71 10.16 -17.40
CA GLN A 45 7.61 9.89 -18.33
C GLN A 45 6.71 11.11 -18.58
N ASN A 46 6.62 12.03 -17.60
CA ASN A 46 5.73 13.19 -17.64
C ASN A 46 6.43 14.52 -17.89
N TYR A 47 7.73 14.53 -18.28
CA TYR A 47 8.50 15.76 -18.56
C TYR A 47 8.43 16.82 -17.45
N VAL A 48 8.52 16.40 -16.20
CA VAL A 48 8.36 17.25 -15.03
C VAL A 48 9.55 18.21 -14.90
N PRO A 49 9.34 19.52 -14.63
CA PRO A 49 10.41 20.45 -14.36
C PRO A 49 11.28 20.01 -13.19
N PHE A 50 12.60 20.14 -13.30
CA PHE A 50 13.57 19.68 -12.30
C PHE A 50 13.27 20.18 -10.88
N PHE A 51 12.87 21.44 -10.73
CA PHE A 51 12.55 22.03 -9.42
C PHE A 51 11.36 21.34 -8.74
N LYS A 52 10.30 21.03 -9.49
CA LYS A 52 9.13 20.29 -8.96
C LYS A 52 9.49 18.86 -8.63
N ALA A 53 10.30 18.21 -9.45
CA ALA A 53 10.85 16.88 -9.16
C ALA A 53 11.64 16.86 -7.86
N PHE A 54 12.47 17.88 -7.61
CA PHE A 54 13.24 18.01 -6.39
C PHE A 54 12.36 18.19 -5.14
N ILE A 55 11.36 19.08 -5.21
CA ILE A 55 10.39 19.25 -4.11
C ILE A 55 9.60 17.96 -3.85
N PHE A 56 9.19 17.26 -4.90
CA PHE A 56 8.50 15.97 -4.78
C PHE A 56 9.33 14.92 -4.03
N ILE A 57 10.65 14.87 -4.32
CA ILE A 57 11.59 13.99 -3.64
C ILE A 57 11.73 14.39 -2.15
N ILE A 58 11.81 15.67 -1.82
CA ILE A 58 11.87 16.13 -0.42
C ILE A 58 10.64 15.67 0.37
N TYR A 59 9.45 15.78 -0.20
CA TYR A 59 8.23 15.28 0.46
C TYR A 59 8.18 13.75 0.62
N SER A 60 9.10 13.02 -0.01
CA SER A 60 9.24 11.57 0.15
C SER A 60 10.19 11.16 1.28
N LEU A 61 11.03 12.08 1.78
CA LEU A 61 12.01 11.80 2.83
C LEU A 61 11.40 11.27 4.13
N PRO A 62 10.25 11.74 4.62
CA PRO A 62 9.65 11.23 5.86
C PRO A 62 9.42 9.73 5.84
N MET A 63 9.07 9.16 4.69
CA MET A 63 8.88 7.71 4.54
C MET A 63 10.19 6.94 4.78
N VAL A 64 11.30 7.45 4.25
CA VAL A 64 12.63 6.85 4.43
C VAL A 64 13.09 6.93 5.89
N ILE A 65 12.85 8.09 6.54
CA ILE A 65 13.18 8.32 7.95
C ILE A 65 12.39 7.38 8.86
N ALA A 66 11.12 7.10 8.54
CA ALA A 66 10.28 6.21 9.33
C ALA A 66 10.73 4.73 9.25
N LEU A 67 11.28 4.29 8.10
CA LEU A 67 11.65 2.90 7.84
C LEU A 67 13.07 2.53 8.26
N SER A 68 14.01 3.49 8.32
CA SER A 68 15.43 3.22 8.53
C SER A 68 15.82 2.82 9.98
N PRO A 69 15.20 3.34 11.06
CA PRO A 69 15.67 3.13 12.43
C PRO A 69 15.74 1.67 12.90
N PRO A 70 14.77 0.78 12.61
CA PRO A 70 14.84 -0.61 13.05
C PRO A 70 16.11 -1.32 12.54
N PHE A 71 16.41 -1.17 11.26
CA PHE A 71 17.57 -1.82 10.62
C PHE A 71 18.88 -1.22 11.09
N ALA A 72 18.92 0.11 11.21
CA ALA A 72 20.06 0.82 11.76
C ALA A 72 20.38 0.39 13.21
N SER A 73 19.36 0.18 14.04
CA SER A 73 19.54 -0.25 15.42
C SER A 73 20.16 -1.65 15.54
N LEU A 74 19.77 -2.59 14.69
CA LEU A 74 20.36 -3.94 14.68
C LEU A 74 21.87 -3.88 14.43
N ILE A 75 22.27 -3.22 13.34
CA ILE A 75 23.68 -3.20 12.92
C ILE A 75 24.51 -2.36 13.90
N SER A 76 23.99 -1.22 14.38
CA SER A 76 24.72 -0.37 15.31
C SER A 76 25.03 -1.05 16.64
N VAL A 77 24.11 -1.85 17.19
CA VAL A 77 24.35 -2.60 18.42
C VAL A 77 25.43 -3.66 18.21
N ILE A 78 25.39 -4.37 17.06
CA ILE A 78 26.42 -5.37 16.74
C ILE A 78 27.79 -4.72 16.62
N LEU A 79 27.89 -3.59 15.90
CA LEU A 79 29.17 -2.87 15.77
C LEU A 79 29.71 -2.40 17.13
N THR A 80 28.81 -1.86 17.98
CA THR A 80 29.19 -1.41 19.33
C THR A 80 29.71 -2.58 20.19
N ILE A 81 28.99 -3.70 20.20
CA ILE A 81 29.40 -4.88 20.99
C ILE A 81 30.67 -5.50 20.42
N HIS A 82 30.82 -5.55 19.10
CA HIS A 82 32.04 -6.02 18.47
C HIS A 82 33.25 -5.19 18.89
N LYS A 83 33.13 -3.84 18.86
CA LYS A 83 34.16 -2.94 19.38
C LYS A 83 34.53 -3.27 20.84
N PHE A 84 33.51 -3.38 21.71
CA PHE A 84 33.74 -3.68 23.13
C PHE A 84 34.42 -5.05 23.35
N LYS A 85 34.18 -6.03 22.49
CA LYS A 85 34.84 -7.32 22.52
C LYS A 85 36.32 -7.24 22.12
N ILE A 86 36.64 -6.54 21.03
CA ILE A 86 38.02 -6.40 20.55
C ILE A 86 38.88 -5.74 21.63
N HIS A 87 38.37 -4.68 22.25
CA HIS A 87 39.09 -3.94 23.29
C HIS A 87 38.99 -4.57 24.70
N ASN A 88 38.39 -5.78 24.82
CA ASN A 88 38.16 -6.46 26.11
C ASN A 88 37.31 -5.66 27.12
N GLU A 89 36.58 -4.66 26.66
CA GLU A 89 35.79 -3.79 27.53
C GLU A 89 34.65 -4.55 28.23
N ILE A 90 34.04 -5.54 27.57
CA ILE A 90 33.01 -6.40 28.18
C ILE A 90 33.57 -7.16 29.36
N LEU A 91 34.82 -7.66 29.25
CA LEU A 91 35.51 -8.34 30.33
C LEU A 91 35.80 -7.37 31.49
N ALA A 92 36.24 -6.13 31.18
CA ALA A 92 36.46 -5.09 32.14
C ALA A 92 35.17 -4.69 32.90
N PHE A 93 34.05 -4.56 32.19
CA PHE A 93 32.75 -4.29 32.82
C PHE A 93 32.34 -5.42 33.78
N ARG A 94 32.54 -6.68 33.37
CA ARG A 94 32.23 -7.84 34.22
C ARG A 94 33.16 -7.93 35.45
N SER A 95 34.41 -7.58 35.32
CA SER A 95 35.38 -7.62 36.45
C SER A 95 35.07 -6.60 37.54
N ILE A 96 34.41 -5.49 37.20
CA ILE A 96 33.92 -4.48 38.19
C ILE A 96 32.50 -4.78 38.67
N GLY A 97 31.93 -5.97 38.33
CA GLY A 97 30.64 -6.43 38.86
C GLY A 97 29.41 -5.98 38.08
N ILE A 98 29.58 -5.40 36.88
CA ILE A 98 28.44 -5.04 36.01
C ILE A 98 27.86 -6.32 35.36
N SER A 99 26.57 -6.55 35.56
CA SER A 99 25.88 -7.71 34.97
C SER A 99 25.61 -7.53 33.49
N ILE A 100 25.33 -8.63 32.78
CA ILE A 100 24.95 -8.60 31.36
C ILE A 100 23.65 -7.81 31.17
N PHE A 101 22.72 -7.89 32.13
CA PHE A 101 21.48 -7.11 32.09
C PHE A 101 21.75 -5.61 32.27
N ASP A 102 22.67 -5.21 33.16
CA ASP A 102 23.04 -3.80 33.31
C ASP A 102 23.68 -3.23 32.03
N LEU A 103 24.42 -4.06 31.27
CA LEU A 103 24.98 -3.65 30.00
C LEU A 103 23.90 -3.45 28.91
N LEU A 104 22.77 -4.13 29.00
CA LEU A 104 21.66 -4.00 28.05
C LEU A 104 20.86 -2.69 28.26
N ILE A 105 20.76 -2.23 29.48
CA ILE A 105 19.93 -1.06 29.88
C ILE A 105 20.27 0.21 29.05
N PRO A 106 21.53 0.62 28.85
CA PRO A 106 21.86 1.79 28.04
C PRO A 106 21.37 1.72 26.59
N PHE A 107 21.43 0.52 25.98
CA PHE A 107 20.92 0.31 24.62
C PHE A 107 19.39 0.47 24.57
N PHE A 108 18.66 -0.04 25.55
CA PHE A 108 17.21 0.16 25.65
C PHE A 108 16.83 1.61 25.92
N LYS A 109 17.57 2.34 26.77
CA LYS A 109 17.32 3.76 27.03
C LYS A 109 17.36 4.59 25.74
N LEU A 110 18.42 4.44 24.95
CA LEU A 110 18.52 5.11 23.67
C LEU A 110 17.51 4.54 22.66
N GLY A 111 17.27 3.23 22.67
CA GLY A 111 16.27 2.56 21.84
C GLY A 111 14.87 3.14 22.03
N ILE A 112 14.44 3.42 23.25
CA ILE A 112 13.14 4.06 23.55
C ILE A 112 13.06 5.45 22.91
N ILE A 113 14.13 6.23 22.96
CA ILE A 113 14.18 7.55 22.31
C ILE A 113 14.04 7.39 20.79
N ILE A 114 14.75 6.43 20.21
CA ILE A 114 14.66 6.14 18.77
C ILE A 114 13.26 5.68 18.38
N VAL A 115 12.62 4.82 19.19
CA VAL A 115 11.20 4.40 18.99
C VAL A 115 10.29 5.60 18.94
N PHE A 116 10.44 6.53 19.89
CA PHE A 116 9.60 7.72 19.95
C PHE A 116 9.79 8.64 18.72
N ILE A 117 11.03 8.87 18.31
CA ILE A 117 11.35 9.64 17.09
C ILE A 117 10.79 8.93 15.85
N SER A 118 10.97 7.61 15.73
CA SER A 118 10.43 6.81 14.63
C SER A 118 8.91 6.85 14.60
N PHE A 119 8.24 6.79 15.75
CA PHE A 119 6.78 6.88 15.85
C PHE A 119 6.28 8.26 15.39
N ILE A 120 6.88 9.35 15.86
CA ILE A 120 6.54 10.72 15.40
C ILE A 120 6.75 10.85 13.91
N SER A 121 7.85 10.33 13.38
CA SER A 121 8.12 10.35 11.95
C SER A 121 7.06 9.60 11.14
N ASN A 122 6.64 8.43 11.63
CA ASN A 122 5.64 7.59 10.95
C ASN A 122 4.21 8.13 11.06
N ASP A 123 3.84 8.79 12.16
CA ASP A 123 2.46 9.25 12.39
C ASP A 123 2.21 10.73 12.02
N ILE A 124 3.25 11.58 12.05
CA ILE A 124 3.13 13.01 11.79
C ILE A 124 3.85 13.40 10.49
N LEU A 125 5.16 13.10 10.38
CA LEU A 125 5.94 13.58 9.25
C LEU A 125 5.56 12.87 7.93
N LEU A 126 5.30 11.56 7.99
CA LEU A 126 4.93 10.78 6.82
C LEU A 126 3.61 11.25 6.18
N PRO A 127 2.50 11.47 6.93
CA PRO A 127 1.29 12.03 6.36
C PRO A 127 1.47 13.42 5.77
N LEU A 128 2.19 14.32 6.46
CA LEU A 128 2.47 15.67 5.95
C LEU A 128 3.26 15.62 4.63
N GLY A 129 4.30 14.78 4.57
CA GLY A 129 5.07 14.55 3.34
C GLY A 129 4.19 13.99 2.21
N SER A 130 3.30 13.06 2.53
CA SER A 130 2.42 12.43 1.54
C SER A 130 1.39 13.41 0.97
N ILE A 131 0.80 14.28 1.80
CA ILE A 131 -0.10 15.35 1.36
C ILE A 131 0.65 16.37 0.49
N GLY A 132 1.85 16.81 0.91
CA GLY A 132 2.69 17.71 0.12
C GLY A 132 3.05 17.12 -1.24
N ARG A 133 3.42 15.84 -1.28
CA ARG A 133 3.70 15.11 -2.51
C ARG A 133 2.48 15.04 -3.43
N LEU A 134 1.28 14.74 -2.89
CA LEU A 134 0.04 14.71 -3.65
C LEU A 134 -0.28 16.09 -4.27
N LYS A 135 -0.09 17.17 -3.49
CA LYS A 135 -0.28 18.54 -3.99
C LYS A 135 0.64 18.85 -5.18
N ILE A 136 1.94 18.62 -5.04
CA ILE A 136 2.89 18.84 -6.14
C ILE A 136 2.57 17.96 -7.35
N PHE A 137 2.16 16.72 -7.14
CA PHE A 137 1.75 15.82 -8.22
C PHE A 137 0.53 16.35 -8.98
N ASN A 138 -0.46 16.89 -8.29
CA ASN A 138 -1.63 17.52 -8.92
C ASN A 138 -1.23 18.80 -9.69
N GLU A 139 -0.34 19.64 -9.14
CA GLU A 139 0.20 20.79 -9.84
C GLU A 139 0.94 20.40 -11.14
N ILE A 140 1.74 19.31 -11.06
CA ILE A 140 2.41 18.75 -12.25
C ILE A 140 1.38 18.30 -13.29
N LYS A 141 0.32 17.61 -12.85
CA LYS A 141 -0.77 17.20 -13.73
C LYS A 141 -1.49 18.38 -14.39
N GLU A 142 -1.62 19.48 -13.71
CA GLU A 142 -2.28 20.67 -14.25
C GLU A 142 -1.43 21.40 -15.31
N GLU A 143 -0.11 21.41 -15.15
CA GLU A 143 0.80 22.12 -16.05
C GLU A 143 1.20 21.31 -17.28
N VAL A 144 1.33 20.00 -17.13
CA VAL A 144 1.67 19.11 -18.25
C VAL A 144 0.37 18.66 -18.90
N PRO A 145 0.09 19.03 -20.16
CA PRO A 145 -1.04 18.44 -20.88
C PRO A 145 -0.87 16.93 -20.88
N HIS A 146 -1.80 16.22 -20.27
CA HIS A 146 -1.72 14.77 -19.99
C HIS A 146 -1.58 13.87 -21.22
N LEU A 147 -1.55 14.44 -22.38
CA LEU A 147 -1.49 13.76 -23.67
C LEU A 147 -0.28 14.21 -24.48
N VAL A 148 0.93 14.05 -23.91
CA VAL A 148 2.09 13.94 -24.79
C VAL A 148 2.11 12.50 -25.29
N LEU A 149 1.24 12.23 -26.25
CA LEU A 149 1.36 11.05 -27.10
C LEU A 149 2.65 11.22 -27.90
N LYS A 150 3.44 10.17 -27.97
CA LYS A 150 4.51 10.16 -28.96
C LYS A 150 3.85 10.04 -30.33
N PRO A 151 4.30 10.79 -31.35
CA PRO A 151 3.83 10.56 -32.71
C PRO A 151 4.01 9.08 -33.09
N TYR A 152 3.06 8.52 -33.81
CA TYR A 152 3.07 7.13 -34.26
C TYR A 152 3.21 6.10 -33.11
N SER A 153 2.50 6.33 -32.01
CA SER A 153 2.50 5.41 -30.87
C SER A 153 1.09 5.03 -30.46
N SER A 154 0.95 3.85 -29.89
CA SER A 154 -0.27 3.42 -29.20
C SER A 154 -0.10 3.56 -27.70
N LYS A 155 -1.13 4.02 -27.00
CA LYS A 155 -1.17 4.12 -25.55
C LYS A 155 -2.54 3.70 -25.05
N GLN A 156 -2.54 2.82 -24.07
CA GLN A 156 -3.76 2.36 -23.40
C GLN A 156 -4.03 3.22 -22.17
N TYR A 157 -5.26 3.69 -22.01
CA TYR A 157 -5.75 4.45 -20.88
C TYR A 157 -7.01 3.78 -20.33
N GLY A 158 -6.84 2.89 -19.35
CA GLY A 158 -7.95 2.06 -18.88
C GLY A 158 -8.53 1.22 -20.00
N ASP A 159 -9.83 1.40 -20.28
CA ASP A 159 -10.54 0.71 -21.37
C ASP A 159 -10.42 1.42 -22.72
N LEU A 160 -9.71 2.55 -22.80
CA LEU A 160 -9.45 3.27 -24.04
C LEU A 160 -8.06 2.96 -24.58
N ILE A 161 -7.96 2.57 -25.84
CA ILE A 161 -6.68 2.45 -26.55
C ILE A 161 -6.59 3.60 -27.55
N PHE A 162 -5.55 4.36 -27.44
CA PHE A 162 -5.30 5.54 -28.25
C PHE A 162 -4.13 5.29 -29.19
N VAL A 163 -4.35 5.46 -30.49
CA VAL A 163 -3.30 5.37 -31.50
C VAL A 163 -3.14 6.73 -32.15
N SER A 164 -1.95 7.35 -31.97
CA SER A 164 -1.63 8.66 -32.55
C SER A 164 -0.89 8.53 -33.85
N GLY A 165 -1.23 9.39 -34.80
CA GLY A 165 -0.45 9.58 -36.00
C GLY A 165 0.57 10.71 -35.87
N GLU A 166 0.62 11.59 -36.88
CA GLU A 166 1.58 12.72 -36.95
C GLU A 166 1.22 13.82 -35.93
N LYS A 167 2.23 14.41 -35.29
CA LYS A 167 2.03 15.54 -34.39
C LYS A 167 1.75 16.82 -35.18
N SER A 168 0.69 17.56 -34.81
CA SER A 168 0.35 18.89 -35.29
C SER A 168 0.63 19.95 -34.22
N GLU A 169 0.54 21.25 -34.51
CA GLU A 169 0.81 22.34 -33.55
C GLU A 169 -0.07 22.25 -32.29
N ASN A 170 -1.37 21.93 -32.42
CA ASN A 170 -2.32 21.89 -31.32
C ASN A 170 -2.84 20.49 -30.99
N GLY A 171 -2.27 19.43 -31.61
CA GLY A 171 -2.77 18.08 -31.41
C GLY A 171 -2.10 17.03 -32.29
N TYR A 172 -2.90 16.13 -32.86
CA TYR A 172 -2.43 15.00 -33.66
C TYR A 172 -3.31 14.80 -34.89
N LYS A 173 -2.70 14.32 -35.98
CA LYS A 173 -3.39 13.92 -37.21
C LYS A 173 -3.52 12.40 -37.25
N ASN A 174 -4.56 11.91 -37.96
CA ASN A 174 -4.81 10.49 -38.16
C ASN A 174 -4.81 9.70 -36.86
N VAL A 175 -5.76 10.00 -35.99
CA VAL A 175 -5.89 9.41 -34.69
C VAL A 175 -6.99 8.35 -34.67
N THR A 176 -6.72 7.21 -34.02
CA THR A 176 -7.70 6.16 -33.81
C THR A 176 -7.88 5.88 -32.32
N PHE A 177 -9.13 5.81 -31.88
CA PHE A 177 -9.50 5.43 -30.52
C PHE A 177 -10.27 4.12 -30.56
N PHE A 178 -9.90 3.21 -29.68
CA PHE A 178 -10.68 2.02 -29.39
C PHE A 178 -11.29 2.21 -28.00
N ASP A 179 -12.60 2.28 -27.94
CA ASP A 179 -13.37 2.47 -26.70
C ASP A 179 -14.03 1.15 -26.32
N ASN A 180 -13.43 0.48 -25.34
CA ASN A 180 -13.91 -0.78 -24.76
C ASN A 180 -14.71 -0.52 -23.48
N THR A 181 -15.10 0.72 -23.19
CA THR A 181 -16.00 1.04 -22.08
C THR A 181 -17.37 0.47 -22.42
N ARG A 182 -17.68 -0.71 -21.90
CA ARG A 182 -18.96 -1.43 -22.07
C ARG A 182 -20.14 -0.71 -21.45
N LEU A 183 -20.45 0.47 -21.95
CA LEU A 183 -21.77 1.05 -21.81
C LEU A 183 -22.69 0.34 -22.82
N LYS A 184 -23.31 -0.76 -22.39
CA LYS A 184 -24.26 -1.58 -23.14
C LYS A 184 -23.68 -2.56 -24.18
N GLY A 185 -22.48 -3.10 -23.98
CA GLY A 185 -22.02 -4.26 -24.75
C GLY A 185 -21.45 -3.97 -26.16
N PHE A 186 -21.10 -2.72 -26.46
CA PHE A 186 -20.59 -2.35 -27.78
C PHE A 186 -19.16 -1.83 -27.70
N ASP A 187 -18.25 -2.44 -28.48
CA ASP A 187 -16.94 -1.91 -28.76
C ASP A 187 -17.06 -0.84 -29.84
N ARG A 188 -16.50 0.34 -29.60
CA ARG A 188 -16.53 1.47 -30.52
C ARG A 188 -15.12 1.83 -30.97
N ILE A 189 -15.00 2.12 -32.27
CA ILE A 189 -13.78 2.61 -32.89
C ILE A 189 -14.06 4.00 -33.44
N PHE A 190 -13.26 4.99 -33.06
CA PHE A 190 -13.33 6.33 -33.61
C PHE A 190 -12.05 6.60 -34.41
N MET A 191 -12.18 6.98 -35.66
CA MET A 191 -11.08 7.42 -36.50
C MET A 191 -11.28 8.89 -36.83
N ALA A 192 -10.29 9.74 -36.48
CA ALA A 192 -10.35 11.17 -36.72
C ALA A 192 -9.15 11.64 -37.53
N LYS A 193 -9.41 12.53 -38.52
CA LYS A 193 -8.34 13.12 -39.32
C LYS A 193 -7.48 14.08 -38.51
N ASN A 194 -8.12 14.88 -37.65
CA ASN A 194 -7.43 15.80 -36.73
C ASN A 194 -8.00 15.67 -35.33
N LEU A 195 -7.12 15.75 -34.34
CA LEU A 195 -7.44 15.80 -32.94
C LEU A 195 -6.84 17.07 -32.33
N ASP A 196 -7.69 17.91 -31.76
CA ASP A 196 -7.28 19.03 -30.92
C ASP A 196 -7.60 18.68 -29.45
N ILE A 197 -6.64 18.95 -28.56
CA ILE A 197 -6.79 18.70 -27.13
C ILE A 197 -7.07 20.03 -26.44
N ARG A 198 -8.23 20.17 -25.79
CA ARG A 198 -8.56 21.35 -25.01
C ARG A 198 -8.89 21.00 -23.58
N LYS A 199 -8.46 21.87 -22.66
CA LYS A 199 -8.79 21.80 -21.24
C LYS A 199 -9.76 22.94 -20.91
N GLU A 200 -10.93 22.59 -20.39
CA GLU A 200 -11.94 23.52 -19.87
C GLU A 200 -12.39 23.02 -18.49
N ASN A 201 -12.36 23.86 -17.47
CA ASN A 201 -12.90 23.59 -16.13
C ASN A 201 -12.51 22.22 -15.55
N PHE A 202 -11.20 21.87 -15.48
CA PHE A 202 -10.67 20.60 -14.97
C PHE A 202 -11.03 19.34 -15.79
N GLN A 203 -11.74 19.48 -16.91
CA GLN A 203 -12.02 18.38 -17.84
C GLN A 203 -11.15 18.52 -19.09
N VAL A 204 -10.66 17.40 -19.59
CA VAL A 204 -9.94 17.34 -20.88
C VAL A 204 -10.93 16.91 -21.94
N TYR A 205 -11.05 17.74 -22.98
CA TYR A 205 -11.90 17.47 -24.12
C TYR A 205 -11.03 17.18 -25.34
N PHE A 206 -11.38 16.11 -26.02
CA PHE A 206 -10.90 15.82 -27.35
C PHE A 206 -11.87 16.41 -28.36
N ILE A 207 -11.39 17.34 -29.16
CA ILE A 207 -12.10 17.85 -30.28
C ILE A 207 -11.58 17.10 -31.51
N LEU A 208 -12.40 16.19 -31.99
CA LEU A 208 -12.13 15.36 -33.14
C LEU A 208 -12.77 16.03 -34.36
N ASN A 209 -12.02 16.19 -35.44
CA ASN A 209 -12.52 16.71 -36.69
C ASN A 209 -12.42 15.63 -37.76
N ASP A 210 -13.41 15.56 -38.66
CA ASP A 210 -13.57 14.51 -39.68
C ASP A 210 -13.56 13.12 -39.06
N VAL A 211 -14.58 12.79 -38.28
CA VAL A 211 -14.66 11.56 -37.45
C VAL A 211 -15.50 10.51 -38.14
N LEU A 212 -14.94 9.32 -38.33
CA LEU A 212 -15.65 8.10 -38.64
C LEU A 212 -15.76 7.27 -37.37
N SER A 213 -16.97 6.97 -36.90
CA SER A 213 -17.24 6.06 -35.81
C SER A 213 -17.81 4.76 -36.33
N ILE A 214 -17.27 3.65 -35.81
CA ILE A 214 -17.73 2.29 -36.08
C ILE A 214 -18.07 1.67 -34.73
N ALA A 215 -19.30 1.19 -34.59
CA ALA A 215 -19.78 0.51 -33.38
C ALA A 215 -20.33 -0.87 -33.75
N LEU A 216 -20.02 -1.88 -32.96
CA LEU A 216 -20.62 -3.20 -33.08
C LEU A 216 -22.01 -3.17 -32.46
N THR A 217 -23.06 -3.33 -33.23
CA THR A 217 -24.46 -3.17 -32.77
C THR A 217 -24.96 -4.43 -32.07
N ASP A 218 -24.52 -5.60 -32.52
CA ASP A 218 -24.89 -6.87 -31.91
C ASP A 218 -23.76 -7.89 -32.08
N SER A 219 -23.31 -8.46 -30.97
CA SER A 219 -22.22 -9.44 -30.96
C SER A 219 -22.58 -10.78 -31.63
N GLU A 220 -23.87 -11.11 -31.71
CA GLU A 220 -24.32 -12.39 -32.31
C GLU A 220 -24.60 -12.28 -33.82
N SER A 221 -25.01 -11.10 -34.27
CA SER A 221 -25.36 -10.88 -35.66
C SER A 221 -24.26 -10.29 -36.54
N GLY A 222 -23.20 -9.76 -35.94
CA GLY A 222 -22.05 -9.17 -36.63
C GLY A 222 -22.37 -7.86 -37.39
N PHE A 223 -23.45 -7.18 -37.01
CA PHE A 223 -23.81 -5.91 -37.62
C PHE A 223 -22.99 -4.76 -37.01
N TYR A 224 -22.50 -3.86 -37.90
CA TYR A 224 -21.76 -2.66 -37.53
C TYR A 224 -22.57 -1.43 -37.91
N ASP A 225 -22.73 -0.51 -36.95
CA ASP A 225 -23.21 0.83 -37.21
C ASP A 225 -22.02 1.75 -37.45
N TYR A 226 -22.07 2.58 -38.46
CA TYR A 226 -21.08 3.61 -38.72
C TYR A 226 -21.76 4.94 -38.94
N PHE A 227 -21.16 5.99 -38.37
CA PHE A 227 -21.59 7.36 -38.62
C PHE A 227 -20.37 8.25 -38.89
N TYR A 228 -20.62 9.29 -39.68
CA TYR A 228 -19.64 10.31 -40.00
C TYR A 228 -20.07 11.61 -39.30
N ALA A 229 -19.09 12.36 -38.70
CA ALA A 229 -19.30 13.65 -38.09
C ALA A 229 -18.15 14.59 -38.45
N ASP A 230 -18.51 15.81 -38.90
CA ASP A 230 -17.48 16.84 -39.18
C ASP A 230 -16.72 17.25 -37.92
N LYS A 231 -17.41 17.24 -36.76
CA LYS A 231 -16.83 17.58 -35.49
C LYS A 231 -17.48 16.82 -34.33
N MET A 232 -16.65 16.25 -33.46
CA MET A 232 -17.10 15.53 -32.27
C MET A 232 -16.34 16.02 -31.05
N LYS A 233 -17.06 16.34 -29.97
CA LYS A 233 -16.44 16.63 -28.66
C LYS A 233 -16.58 15.40 -27.78
N TYR A 234 -15.45 14.77 -27.47
CA TYR A 234 -15.38 13.61 -26.60
C TYR A 234 -14.79 14.04 -25.25
N SER A 235 -15.54 13.90 -24.16
CA SER A 235 -15.05 14.19 -22.82
C SER A 235 -14.50 12.91 -22.23
N ILE A 236 -13.30 12.99 -21.70
CA ILE A 236 -12.69 11.89 -20.98
C ILE A 236 -12.79 12.22 -19.50
N ASP A 237 -13.52 11.40 -18.77
CA ASP A 237 -13.54 11.51 -17.32
C ASP A 237 -12.12 11.29 -16.79
N GLN A 238 -11.66 12.18 -15.90
CA GLN A 238 -10.29 12.11 -15.33
C GLN A 238 -9.98 10.77 -14.66
N VAL A 239 -11.00 9.99 -14.35
CA VAL A 239 -10.88 8.65 -13.75
C VAL A 239 -10.20 7.65 -14.69
N THR A 240 -10.36 7.78 -16.00
CA THR A 240 -9.77 6.85 -16.99
C THR A 240 -8.28 7.12 -17.28
N PHE A 241 -7.77 8.32 -16.91
CA PHE A 241 -6.35 8.67 -17.10
C PHE A 241 -5.43 8.26 -15.94
N SER A 242 -5.92 7.55 -14.96
CA SER A 242 -5.18 7.26 -13.74
C SER A 242 -4.42 5.94 -13.72
N ASP A 243 -3.68 5.58 -14.76
CA ASP A 243 -2.69 4.48 -14.66
C ASP A 243 -1.56 4.75 -13.64
N SER A 244 -1.49 5.98 -13.12
CA SER A 244 -0.71 6.31 -11.93
C SER A 244 -1.58 6.28 -10.65
N PHE A 245 -2.46 5.30 -10.54
CA PHE A 245 -3.40 5.12 -9.42
C PHE A 245 -2.73 5.21 -8.04
N LEU A 246 -1.46 4.79 -7.94
CA LEU A 246 -0.67 4.82 -6.72
C LEU A 246 -0.26 6.23 -6.25
N LEU A 247 -0.33 7.26 -7.12
CA LEU A 247 0.08 8.62 -6.77
C LEU A 247 -1.10 9.57 -6.53
N ASN A 248 -2.30 9.21 -6.97
CA ASN A 248 -3.48 10.07 -6.85
C ASN A 248 -4.11 10.05 -5.45
N TYR A 249 -3.75 9.09 -4.61
CA TYR A 249 -4.31 8.92 -3.28
C TYR A 249 -3.21 8.73 -2.24
N VAL A 250 -3.39 9.33 -1.08
CA VAL A 250 -2.60 8.97 0.09
C VAL A 250 -3.05 7.58 0.52
N THR A 251 -2.16 6.60 0.45
CA THR A 251 -2.48 5.24 0.87
C THR A 251 -2.66 5.17 2.39
N PRO A 252 -3.43 4.22 2.94
CA PRO A 252 -3.62 4.09 4.38
C PRO A 252 -2.31 4.00 5.18
N SER A 253 -1.25 3.41 4.60
CA SER A 253 0.08 3.36 5.19
C SER A 253 0.72 4.74 5.39
N GLN A 254 0.31 5.73 4.60
CA GLN A 254 0.83 7.10 4.60
C GLN A 254 -0.06 8.09 5.37
N MET A 255 -1.20 7.67 5.88
CA MET A 255 -2.13 8.49 6.66
C MET A 255 -1.72 8.52 8.14
N SER A 256 -2.24 9.48 8.91
CA SER A 256 -2.10 9.45 10.36
C SER A 256 -2.93 8.34 10.99
N MET A 257 -2.59 7.90 12.20
CA MET A 257 -3.40 6.92 12.94
C MET A 257 -4.84 7.38 13.12
N ARG A 258 -5.05 8.68 13.35
CA ARG A 258 -6.39 9.26 13.48
C ARG A 258 -7.22 9.11 12.21
N ASP A 259 -6.61 9.31 11.05
CA ASP A 259 -7.30 9.20 9.76
C ASP A 259 -7.56 7.74 9.40
N VAL A 260 -6.63 6.84 9.71
CA VAL A 260 -6.84 5.39 9.55
C VAL A 260 -7.99 4.90 10.42
N ILE A 261 -8.11 5.36 11.68
CA ILE A 261 -9.27 5.05 12.55
C ILE A 261 -10.59 5.52 11.94
N LYS A 262 -10.62 6.73 11.34
CA LYS A 262 -11.82 7.20 10.64
C LYS A 262 -12.19 6.33 9.45
N LEU A 263 -11.19 5.85 8.69
CA LEU A 263 -11.41 4.91 7.58
C LEU A 263 -11.96 3.58 8.08
N ILE A 264 -11.40 3.03 9.16
CA ILE A 264 -11.89 1.79 9.79
C ILE A 264 -13.35 1.94 10.20
N LYS A 265 -13.70 3.06 10.87
CA LYS A 265 -15.10 3.33 11.27
C LYS A 265 -16.02 3.40 10.07
N LYS A 266 -15.66 4.20 9.06
CA LYS A 266 -16.44 4.32 7.83
C LYS A 266 -16.64 2.97 7.13
N GLN A 267 -15.60 2.14 7.08
CA GLN A 267 -15.69 0.81 6.48
C GLN A 267 -16.58 -0.14 7.25
N ASN A 268 -16.55 -0.08 8.60
CA ASN A 268 -17.46 -0.85 9.45
C ASN A 268 -18.92 -0.43 9.23
N ASP A 269 -19.20 0.87 9.13
CA ASP A 269 -20.53 1.39 8.86
C ASP A 269 -21.05 0.87 7.50
N LEU A 270 -20.21 0.91 6.45
CA LEU A 270 -20.55 0.38 5.13
C LEU A 270 -20.85 -1.14 5.14
N ILE A 271 -20.08 -1.91 5.92
CA ILE A 271 -20.30 -3.36 6.07
C ILE A 271 -21.61 -3.61 6.81
N ALA A 272 -21.89 -2.83 7.86
CA ALA A 272 -23.15 -2.94 8.61
C ALA A 272 -24.36 -2.64 7.72
N ASP A 273 -24.31 -1.55 6.94
CA ASP A 273 -25.38 -1.17 6.00
C ASP A 273 -25.61 -2.25 4.94
N SER A 274 -24.52 -2.83 4.39
CA SER A 274 -24.62 -3.91 3.40
C SER A 274 -25.21 -5.19 3.99
N ASN A 275 -24.88 -5.51 5.24
CA ASN A 275 -25.45 -6.68 5.94
C ASN A 275 -26.94 -6.49 6.21
N ILE A 276 -27.36 -5.28 6.64
CA ILE A 276 -28.78 -4.96 6.82
C ILE A 276 -29.53 -5.12 5.49
N ARG A 277 -28.98 -4.60 4.40
CA ARG A 277 -29.59 -4.75 3.06
C ARG A 277 -29.73 -6.20 2.65
N ASN A 278 -28.66 -7.01 2.79
CA ASN A 278 -28.70 -8.44 2.48
C ASN A 278 -29.74 -9.19 3.29
N ASN A 279 -29.88 -8.86 4.60
CA ASN A 279 -30.89 -9.49 5.46
C ASN A 279 -32.31 -9.09 5.00
N LEU A 280 -32.57 -7.80 4.74
CA LEU A 280 -33.88 -7.35 4.26
C LEU A 280 -34.27 -8.00 2.93
N GLU A 281 -33.34 -8.09 1.97
CA GLU A 281 -33.59 -8.76 0.70
C GLU A 281 -33.83 -10.27 0.88
N GLY A 282 -33.07 -10.92 1.76
CA GLY A 282 -33.26 -12.33 2.12
C GLY A 282 -34.61 -12.58 2.80
N ASP A 283 -35.00 -11.73 3.74
CA ASP A 283 -36.28 -11.80 4.44
C ASP A 283 -37.45 -11.58 3.48
N PHE A 284 -37.32 -10.60 2.55
CA PHE A 284 -38.32 -10.35 1.52
C PHE A 284 -38.55 -11.59 0.62
N LEU A 285 -37.45 -12.24 0.18
CA LEU A 285 -37.54 -13.48 -0.59
C LEU A 285 -38.19 -14.58 0.19
N SER A 286 -37.84 -14.79 1.47
CA SER A 286 -38.39 -15.82 2.32
C SER A 286 -39.89 -15.62 2.58
N LEU A 287 -40.34 -14.39 2.78
CA LEU A 287 -41.74 -14.04 2.93
C LEU A 287 -42.53 -14.32 1.64
N ASN A 288 -41.99 -13.98 0.49
CA ASN A 288 -42.63 -14.24 -0.78
C ASN A 288 -42.75 -15.74 -1.06
N PHE A 289 -41.73 -16.54 -0.74
CA PHE A 289 -41.79 -18.01 -0.81
C PHE A 289 -42.87 -18.59 0.13
N SER A 290 -42.92 -18.11 1.37
CA SER A 290 -43.91 -18.52 2.36
C SER A 290 -45.31 -18.20 1.89
N ASN A 291 -45.55 -16.99 1.37
CA ASN A 291 -46.86 -16.60 0.85
C ASN A 291 -47.31 -17.43 -0.36
N LEU A 292 -46.39 -17.73 -1.30
CA LEU A 292 -46.70 -18.62 -2.41
C LEU A 292 -47.04 -20.03 -1.96
N TYR A 293 -46.29 -20.57 -0.98
CA TYR A 293 -46.56 -21.88 -0.42
C TYR A 293 -47.89 -21.93 0.31
N LEU A 294 -48.25 -20.93 1.11
CA LEU A 294 -49.54 -20.82 1.78
C LEU A 294 -50.69 -20.70 0.78
N ASN A 295 -50.54 -19.90 -0.28
CA ASN A 295 -51.53 -19.80 -1.34
C ASN A 295 -51.71 -21.15 -2.07
N TYR A 296 -50.63 -21.90 -2.30
CA TYR A 296 -50.71 -23.25 -2.87
C TYR A 296 -51.50 -24.21 -1.96
N LEU A 297 -51.20 -24.21 -0.67
CA LEU A 297 -51.91 -25.06 0.32
C LEU A 297 -53.40 -24.67 0.46
N TYR A 298 -53.70 -23.36 0.48
CA TYR A 298 -55.06 -22.87 0.59
C TYR A 298 -55.91 -23.19 -0.64
N ASN A 299 -55.30 -23.13 -1.81
CA ASN A 299 -55.97 -23.40 -3.08
C ASN A 299 -56.05 -24.90 -3.45
N GLN A 300 -55.43 -25.81 -2.69
CA GLN A 300 -55.55 -27.27 -2.92
C GLN A 300 -57.00 -27.75 -2.86
N ASN A 301 -57.92 -27.00 -2.24
CA ASN A 301 -59.35 -27.28 -2.19
C ASN A 301 -60.16 -26.74 -3.39
N TYR A 302 -59.54 -25.94 -4.26
CA TYR A 302 -60.10 -25.42 -5.49
C TYR A 302 -59.19 -25.78 -6.65
N TYR A 303 -59.75 -26.14 -7.79
CA TYR A 303 -59.01 -26.45 -9.02
C TYR A 303 -58.08 -25.26 -9.33
N VAL A 304 -56.83 -25.36 -8.88
CA VAL A 304 -55.80 -24.39 -9.25
C VAL A 304 -55.18 -24.89 -10.53
N ASP A 305 -55.10 -24.02 -11.49
CA ASP A 305 -54.38 -24.26 -12.73
C ASP A 305 -52.90 -24.53 -12.40
N GLU A 306 -52.43 -25.76 -12.64
CA GLU A 306 -51.04 -26.17 -12.35
C GLU A 306 -50.04 -25.25 -13.06
N SER A 307 -50.45 -24.66 -14.18
CA SER A 307 -49.65 -23.70 -14.97
C SER A 307 -49.34 -22.44 -14.18
N TYR A 308 -50.28 -21.89 -13.41
CA TYR A 308 -50.14 -20.68 -12.56
C TYR A 308 -49.15 -20.90 -11.41
N VAL A 309 -49.18 -22.07 -10.77
CA VAL A 309 -48.25 -22.41 -9.70
C VAL A 309 -46.85 -22.60 -10.23
N PHE A 310 -46.73 -23.25 -11.39
CA PHE A 310 -45.44 -23.50 -12.04
C PHE A 310 -44.79 -22.19 -12.52
N GLU A 311 -45.57 -21.27 -13.04
CA GLU A 311 -45.09 -19.96 -13.52
C GLU A 311 -44.62 -19.09 -12.36
N ASN A 312 -45.33 -19.06 -11.24
CA ASN A 312 -44.91 -18.35 -10.03
C ASN A 312 -43.69 -18.97 -9.36
N LEU A 313 -43.58 -20.30 -9.30
CA LEU A 313 -42.39 -20.98 -8.79
C LEU A 313 -41.17 -20.71 -9.68
N ASN A 314 -41.36 -20.71 -10.99
CA ASN A 314 -40.28 -20.38 -11.96
C ASN A 314 -39.84 -18.92 -11.85
N TYR A 315 -40.80 -17.99 -11.64
CA TYR A 315 -40.49 -16.58 -11.36
C TYR A 315 -39.67 -16.42 -10.08
N MET A 316 -40.05 -17.09 -8.98
CA MET A 316 -39.35 -17.06 -7.70
C MET A 316 -37.98 -17.74 -7.77
N TYR A 317 -37.89 -18.85 -8.52
CA TYR A 317 -36.60 -19.50 -8.79
C TYR A 317 -35.66 -18.54 -9.53
N ASN A 318 -36.13 -17.86 -10.56
CA ASN A 318 -35.35 -16.84 -11.30
C ASN A 318 -34.97 -15.66 -10.41
N LEU A 319 -35.87 -15.19 -9.52
CA LEU A 319 -35.53 -14.17 -8.52
C LEU A 319 -34.44 -14.67 -7.57
N SER A 320 -34.52 -15.92 -7.09
CA SER A 320 -33.50 -16.48 -6.21
C SER A 320 -32.15 -16.68 -6.90
N LEU A 321 -32.13 -17.02 -8.20
CA LEU A 321 -30.91 -17.09 -9.00
C LEU A 321 -30.27 -15.71 -9.21
N ASN A 322 -31.09 -14.68 -9.31
CA ASN A 322 -30.63 -13.29 -9.47
C ASN A 322 -30.28 -12.64 -8.12
N PHE A 323 -30.71 -13.23 -7.01
CA PHE A 323 -30.31 -12.80 -5.69
C PHE A 323 -28.82 -13.08 -5.50
N LYS A 324 -28.00 -12.08 -5.73
CA LYS A 324 -26.58 -12.10 -5.39
C LYS A 324 -26.42 -11.33 -4.07
N PRO A 325 -26.28 -12.03 -2.93
CA PRO A 325 -26.00 -11.35 -1.67
C PRO A 325 -24.76 -10.47 -1.89
N TYR A 326 -24.87 -9.24 -1.43
CA TYR A 326 -23.80 -8.27 -1.62
C TYR A 326 -22.49 -8.86 -1.08
N GLN A 327 -21.55 -9.18 -1.96
CA GLN A 327 -20.30 -9.82 -1.55
C GLN A 327 -19.47 -8.81 -0.76
N ASN A 328 -19.52 -8.87 0.57
CA ASN A 328 -18.71 -8.05 1.48
C ASN A 328 -17.21 -8.42 1.46
N ARG A 329 -16.79 -9.33 0.56
CA ARG A 329 -15.40 -9.80 0.51
C ARG A 329 -14.39 -8.68 0.32
N SER A 330 -14.61 -7.81 -0.66
CA SER A 330 -13.74 -6.66 -0.90
C SER A 330 -13.77 -5.64 0.24
N MET A 331 -14.94 -5.44 0.86
CA MET A 331 -15.09 -4.56 2.02
C MET A 331 -14.35 -5.10 3.24
N ASN A 332 -14.43 -6.41 3.49
CA ASN A 332 -13.72 -7.08 4.58
C ASN A 332 -12.20 -7.08 4.34
N GLN A 333 -11.75 -7.26 3.11
CA GLN A 333 -10.33 -7.14 2.74
C GLN A 333 -9.78 -5.73 2.99
N ASN A 334 -10.54 -4.69 2.62
CA ASN A 334 -10.17 -3.31 2.89
C ASN A 334 -10.14 -3.02 4.39
N LEU A 335 -11.12 -3.51 5.15
CA LEU A 335 -11.13 -3.37 6.60
C LEU A 335 -9.93 -4.05 7.25
N ALA A 336 -9.58 -5.26 6.83
CA ALA A 336 -8.42 -5.98 7.32
C ALA A 336 -7.12 -5.23 6.99
N LEU A 337 -7.01 -4.64 5.79
CA LEU A 337 -5.88 -3.83 5.38
C LEU A 337 -5.75 -2.56 6.23
N PHE A 338 -6.85 -1.84 6.49
CA PHE A 338 -6.82 -0.62 7.32
C PHE A 338 -6.42 -0.95 8.77
N ASN A 339 -6.94 -2.04 9.33
CA ASN A 339 -6.54 -2.51 10.65
C ASN A 339 -5.06 -2.92 10.67
N LEU A 340 -4.57 -3.62 9.64
CA LEU A 340 -3.15 -3.98 9.52
C LEU A 340 -2.26 -2.72 9.53
N GLU A 341 -2.59 -1.71 8.73
CA GLU A 341 -1.83 -0.47 8.65
C GLU A 341 -1.83 0.29 9.99
N PHE A 342 -2.95 0.28 10.70
CA PHE A 342 -3.03 0.85 12.04
C PHE A 342 -2.05 0.16 13.01
N TYR A 343 -2.06 -1.18 13.07
CA TYR A 343 -1.15 -1.93 13.95
C TYR A 343 0.31 -1.82 13.51
N GLN A 344 0.59 -1.73 12.21
CA GLN A 344 1.94 -1.56 11.70
C GLN A 344 2.55 -0.21 12.08
N LYS A 345 1.76 0.85 12.24
CA LYS A 345 2.26 2.15 12.72
C LYS A 345 2.85 2.10 14.12
N ILE A 346 2.37 1.17 14.94
CA ILE A 346 2.89 0.95 16.31
C ILE A 346 4.02 -0.10 16.27
N SER A 347 3.79 -1.19 15.55
CA SER A 347 4.67 -2.35 15.51
C SER A 347 6.04 -2.03 14.90
N LEU A 348 6.08 -1.20 13.85
CA LEU A 348 7.32 -0.86 13.15
C LEU A 348 8.28 -0.04 14.03
N PRO A 349 7.87 1.05 14.72
CA PRO A 349 8.75 1.72 15.67
C PRO A 349 9.19 0.82 16.83
N LEU A 350 8.28 0.01 17.39
CA LEU A 350 8.61 -0.92 18.48
C LEU A 350 9.62 -1.99 18.08
N SER A 351 9.69 -2.36 16.81
CA SER A 351 10.66 -3.33 16.30
C SER A 351 12.12 -2.92 16.58
N VAL A 352 12.40 -1.62 16.75
CA VAL A 352 13.71 -1.11 17.17
C VAL A 352 14.20 -1.80 18.44
N LEU A 353 13.34 -1.93 19.45
CA LEU A 353 13.71 -2.57 20.74
C LEU A 353 13.97 -4.07 20.57
N PHE A 354 13.18 -4.72 19.72
CA PHE A 354 13.35 -6.15 19.46
C PHE A 354 14.63 -6.43 18.65
N PHE A 355 14.96 -5.55 17.72
CA PHE A 355 16.23 -5.61 17.00
C PHE A 355 17.42 -5.34 17.92
N ILE A 356 17.32 -4.37 18.84
CA ILE A 356 18.35 -4.11 19.85
C ILE A 356 18.57 -5.35 20.72
N PHE A 357 17.50 -5.98 21.19
CA PHE A 357 17.58 -7.18 22.03
C PHE A 357 18.22 -8.35 21.31
N LEU A 358 17.79 -8.63 20.07
CA LEU A 358 18.37 -9.68 19.26
C LEU A 358 19.86 -9.41 18.96
N ALA A 359 20.18 -8.17 18.52
CA ALA A 359 21.53 -7.76 18.18
C ALA A 359 22.48 -7.86 19.38
N PHE A 360 22.02 -7.42 20.55
CA PHE A 360 22.77 -7.54 21.79
C PHE A 360 23.07 -9.00 22.16
N SER A 361 22.04 -9.84 22.10
CA SER A 361 22.18 -11.27 22.40
C SER A 361 23.12 -11.97 21.41
N MET A 362 22.97 -11.69 20.11
CA MET A 362 23.78 -12.24 19.03
C MET A 362 25.24 -11.75 19.14
N GLY A 363 25.38 -10.44 19.31
CA GLY A 363 26.71 -9.83 19.47
C GLY A 363 27.49 -10.39 20.63
N LEU A 364 26.90 -10.61 21.80
CA LEU A 364 27.58 -11.22 22.95
C LEU A 364 27.83 -12.72 22.79
N TYR A 365 26.93 -13.45 22.14
CA TYR A 365 27.06 -14.89 21.94
C TYR A 365 28.19 -15.26 20.96
N SER A 366 28.44 -14.42 19.98
CA SER A 366 29.50 -14.61 18.99
C SER A 366 30.89 -14.66 19.62
N ASN A 367 31.77 -15.55 19.15
CA ASN A 367 33.12 -15.64 19.64
C ASN A 367 34.02 -14.57 19.01
N LYS A 368 35.08 -14.12 19.74
CA LYS A 368 36.11 -13.17 19.23
C LYS A 368 36.78 -13.61 17.91
N LYS A 369 36.77 -14.92 17.61
CA LYS A 369 37.38 -15.49 16.40
C LYS A 369 36.56 -15.22 15.13
N TYR A 370 35.26 -14.90 15.25
CA TYR A 370 34.43 -14.60 14.08
C TYR A 370 34.74 -13.21 13.54
N SER A 371 34.91 -13.14 12.24
CA SER A 371 35.07 -11.86 11.55
C SER A 371 33.78 -11.01 11.71
N ILE A 372 33.95 -9.71 11.94
CA ILE A 372 32.85 -8.74 11.94
C ILE A 372 31.98 -8.85 10.68
N ILE A 373 32.60 -9.23 9.56
CA ILE A 373 31.92 -9.41 8.27
C ILE A 373 30.81 -10.46 8.39
N LEU A 374 31.07 -11.58 9.08
CA LEU A 374 30.07 -12.64 9.25
C LEU A 374 28.89 -12.16 10.11
N GLU A 375 29.16 -11.40 11.19
CA GLU A 375 28.11 -10.82 12.03
C GLU A 375 27.24 -9.81 11.24
N LEU A 376 27.86 -9.00 10.37
CA LEU A 376 27.16 -8.06 9.51
C LEU A 376 26.33 -8.78 8.44
N VAL A 377 26.85 -9.82 7.80
CA VAL A 377 26.12 -10.61 6.80
C VAL A 377 24.87 -11.24 7.42
N ILE A 378 25.00 -11.87 8.61
CA ILE A 378 23.86 -12.44 9.32
C ILE A 378 22.82 -11.36 9.64
N SER A 379 23.27 -10.16 10.06
CA SER A 379 22.39 -9.04 10.36
C SER A 379 21.60 -8.57 9.15
N ILE A 380 22.25 -8.49 7.99
CA ILE A 380 21.58 -8.12 6.73
C ILE A 380 20.55 -9.20 6.36
N ILE A 381 20.87 -10.48 6.52
CA ILE A 381 19.93 -11.58 6.27
C ILE A 381 18.68 -11.44 7.18
N ILE A 382 18.88 -11.13 8.47
CA ILE A 382 17.78 -10.90 9.41
C ILE A 382 16.93 -9.70 8.98
N CYS A 383 17.55 -8.60 8.54
CA CYS A 383 16.84 -7.43 8.02
C CYS A 383 15.98 -7.78 6.80
N VAL A 384 16.55 -8.51 5.83
CA VAL A 384 15.83 -8.94 4.63
C VAL A 384 14.67 -9.87 5.00
N PHE A 385 14.90 -10.85 5.88
CA PHE A 385 13.87 -11.78 6.34
C PHE A 385 12.70 -11.03 7.03
N TYR A 386 13.02 -10.10 7.92
CA TYR A 386 11.99 -9.25 8.55
C TYR A 386 11.19 -8.46 7.53
N TRP A 387 11.86 -7.87 6.53
CA TRP A 387 11.21 -7.08 5.48
C TRP A 387 10.30 -7.94 4.59
N VAL A 388 10.76 -9.14 4.22
CA VAL A 388 9.95 -10.10 3.47
C VAL A 388 8.69 -10.49 4.25
N MET A 389 8.80 -10.75 5.55
CA MET A 389 7.64 -11.05 6.39
C MET A 389 6.70 -9.86 6.51
N PHE A 390 7.23 -8.64 6.65
CA PHE A 390 6.45 -7.42 6.77
C PHE A 390 5.65 -7.13 5.49
N ILE A 391 6.28 -7.20 4.32
CA ILE A 391 5.60 -7.01 3.02
C ILE A 391 4.69 -8.20 2.71
N GLY A 392 5.17 -9.42 2.90
CA GLY A 392 4.39 -10.64 2.68
C GLY A 392 3.10 -10.67 3.50
N GLY A 393 3.17 -10.16 4.75
CA GLY A 393 2.00 -9.98 5.60
C GLY A 393 0.95 -9.05 5.00
N LYS A 394 1.36 -7.95 4.35
CA LYS A 394 0.42 -7.06 3.64
C LYS A 394 -0.25 -7.76 2.47
N VAL A 395 0.53 -8.45 1.64
CA VAL A 395 -0.01 -9.20 0.48
C VAL A 395 -0.99 -10.29 0.95
N TYR A 396 -0.61 -11.04 1.99
CA TYR A 396 -1.47 -12.06 2.59
C TYR A 396 -2.78 -11.48 3.13
N THR A 397 -2.72 -10.30 3.75
CA THR A 397 -3.92 -9.60 4.28
C THR A 397 -4.85 -9.16 3.16
N VAL A 398 -4.33 -8.66 2.05
CA VAL A 398 -5.15 -8.28 0.90
C VAL A 398 -5.86 -9.49 0.29
N GLN A 399 -5.22 -10.66 0.25
CA GLN A 399 -5.80 -11.86 -0.37
C GLN A 399 -6.81 -12.58 0.53
N TYR A 400 -6.51 -12.73 1.81
CA TYR A 400 -7.23 -13.65 2.71
C TYR A 400 -7.92 -12.97 3.89
N ALA A 401 -7.71 -11.67 4.12
CA ALA A 401 -8.26 -10.91 5.26
C ALA A 401 -8.10 -11.61 6.62
N PRO A 402 -6.88 -12.11 6.97
CA PRO A 402 -6.62 -12.75 8.25
C PRO A 402 -6.74 -11.75 9.40
N ASN A 403 -6.62 -12.24 10.64
CA ASN A 403 -6.53 -11.35 11.79
C ASN A 403 -5.28 -10.46 11.69
N PRO A 404 -5.44 -9.13 11.54
CA PRO A 404 -4.34 -8.21 11.26
C PRO A 404 -3.34 -8.11 12.44
N ILE A 405 -3.78 -8.36 13.67
CA ILE A 405 -2.92 -8.36 14.86
C ILE A 405 -1.86 -9.45 14.76
N ILE A 406 -2.27 -10.67 14.39
CA ILE A 406 -1.35 -11.81 14.29
C ILE A 406 -0.30 -11.54 13.21
N VAL A 407 -0.73 -11.07 12.04
CA VAL A 407 0.17 -10.76 10.92
C VAL A 407 1.20 -9.69 11.29
N THR A 408 0.78 -8.69 12.06
CA THR A 408 1.65 -7.57 12.46
C THR A 408 2.63 -7.94 13.57
N ILE A 409 2.21 -8.78 14.52
CA ILE A 409 3.06 -9.16 15.67
C ILE A 409 4.05 -10.26 15.30
N LEU A 410 3.71 -11.14 14.37
CA LEU A 410 4.49 -12.32 14.02
C LEU A 410 5.97 -12.03 13.71
N PRO A 411 6.36 -11.04 12.88
CA PRO A 411 7.76 -10.73 12.62
C PRO A 411 8.52 -10.33 13.91
N ASN A 412 7.90 -9.54 14.76
CA ASN A 412 8.50 -9.07 16.01
C ASN A 412 8.64 -10.21 17.03
N LEU A 413 7.66 -11.09 17.10
CA LEU A 413 7.67 -12.25 18.00
C LEU A 413 8.82 -13.19 17.64
N ILE A 414 9.10 -13.41 16.35
CA ILE A 414 10.26 -14.22 15.89
C ILE A 414 11.55 -13.58 16.36
N LEU A 415 11.71 -12.25 16.26
CA LEU A 415 12.91 -11.56 16.73
C LEU A 415 13.11 -11.72 18.25
N ILE A 416 12.02 -11.60 19.03
CA ILE A 416 12.06 -11.77 20.49
C ILE A 416 12.47 -13.20 20.85
N ILE A 417 11.83 -14.20 20.23
CA ILE A 417 12.13 -15.61 20.51
C ILE A 417 13.59 -15.94 20.16
N ALA A 418 14.05 -15.51 18.98
CA ALA A 418 15.43 -15.72 18.57
C ALA A 418 16.42 -15.04 19.53
N GLY A 419 16.15 -13.79 19.92
CA GLY A 419 16.94 -13.06 20.90
C GLY A 419 16.94 -13.73 22.26
N ALA A 420 15.80 -14.20 22.77
CA ALA A 420 15.67 -14.89 24.04
C ALA A 420 16.43 -16.22 24.07
N ILE A 421 16.36 -17.02 23.01
CA ILE A 421 17.12 -18.28 22.91
C ILE A 421 18.62 -18.01 22.99
N LEU A 422 19.13 -17.03 22.27
CA LEU A 422 20.54 -16.66 22.30
C LEU A 422 20.94 -16.11 23.67
N PHE A 423 20.10 -15.28 24.29
CA PHE A 423 20.33 -14.68 25.61
C PHE A 423 20.37 -15.75 26.70
N LEU A 424 19.43 -16.71 26.72
CA LEU A 424 19.41 -17.82 27.65
C LEU A 424 20.63 -18.73 27.53
N ARG A 425 21.10 -18.97 26.29
CA ARG A 425 22.37 -19.71 26.06
C ARG A 425 23.59 -18.96 26.59
N LEU A 426 23.54 -17.62 26.58
CA LEU A 426 24.61 -16.76 27.07
C LEU A 426 24.72 -16.77 28.60
N LEU A 427 23.57 -16.86 29.30
CA LEU A 427 23.51 -16.96 30.76
C LEU A 427 23.99 -18.32 31.28
N LYS A 428 23.96 -19.37 30.45
CA LYS A 428 24.45 -20.71 30.80
C LYS A 428 25.96 -20.91 30.55
N LYS A 429 26.61 -19.97 29.86
CA LYS A 429 28.05 -19.89 29.64
C LYS A 429 28.76 -19.05 30.72
#